data_7d6e89b9583e9c585b4c930c42ba8e54
#
_entry.id   7d6e89b9583e9c585b4c930c42ba8e54
#
_cell.length_a   1.000
_cell.length_b   1.000
_cell.length_c   1.000
_cell.angle_alpha   90.00
_cell.angle_beta   90.00
_cell.angle_gamma   90.00
#
_symmetry.space_group_name_H-M   'P 1'
#
loop_
_entity.id
_entity.type
_entity.pdbx_description
1 polymer ?
#
loop_
_entity_poly.entity_id
_entity_poly.type
_entity_poly.pdbx_seq_one_letter_code
_entity_poly.pdbx_strand_id
1 'polypeptide(L)'
;TPGVIALKICPDFLAQAPKAPLTICVTGTNGKTTCSNLITDVLEKDGRRVVSNRTGSNIVPGCTTNVINSLTFTGKVRVDATVFEVDERASRLILPYVKPDYLVVTGLFRDSLKRNAHPDYIFSVIDTYCPDSAKVILNADELCSSMLKKDSYRVFYGIGKQPDDKTEPYNLIADYQICPNCGEKLKYNYLRYHHIGDAACPKC
;
A
#
# COMPACT_ATOMS: atom_id res chain seq x y z
N THR A 1 -19.56 -3.29 -14.18
CA THR A 1 -19.21 -2.02 -13.52
C THR A 1 -18.75 -1.00 -14.55
N PRO A 2 -18.91 0.32 -14.26
CA PRO A 2 -18.47 1.37 -15.20
C PRO A 2 -17.02 1.22 -15.64
N GLY A 3 -16.11 0.87 -14.73
CA GLY A 3 -14.71 0.66 -15.04
C GLY A 3 -14.44 -0.47 -16.03
N VAL A 4 -15.20 -1.56 -15.98
CA VAL A 4 -15.08 -2.65 -16.97
C VAL A 4 -15.46 -2.16 -18.37
N ILE A 5 -16.52 -1.36 -18.48
CA ILE A 5 -16.97 -0.81 -19.76
C ILE A 5 -15.94 0.19 -20.29
N ALA A 6 -15.48 1.10 -19.44
CA ALA A 6 -14.47 2.08 -19.82
C ALA A 6 -13.17 1.43 -20.33
N LEU A 7 -12.68 0.39 -19.66
CA LEU A 7 -11.47 -0.34 -20.06
C LEU A 7 -11.64 -1.16 -21.36
N LYS A 8 -12.87 -1.56 -21.71
CA LYS A 8 -13.15 -2.17 -23.02
C LYS A 8 -13.11 -1.14 -24.17
N ILE A 9 -13.50 0.10 -23.90
CA ILE A 9 -13.51 1.19 -24.89
C ILE A 9 -12.12 1.84 -24.96
N CYS A 10 -11.49 2.05 -23.82
CA CYS A 10 -10.19 2.71 -23.68
C CYS A 10 -9.33 1.90 -22.67
N PRO A 11 -8.53 0.93 -23.14
CA PRO A 11 -7.73 0.06 -22.26
C PRO A 11 -6.74 0.82 -21.37
N ASP A 12 -6.25 1.96 -21.80
CA ASP A 12 -5.32 2.86 -21.11
C ASP A 12 -6.00 4.04 -20.39
N PHE A 13 -7.30 3.92 -20.08
CA PHE A 13 -8.13 4.97 -19.45
C PHE A 13 -7.45 5.56 -18.21
N LEU A 14 -6.84 4.73 -17.34
CA LEU A 14 -6.17 5.21 -16.13
C LEU A 14 -4.98 6.14 -16.41
N ALA A 15 -4.31 5.95 -17.55
CA ALA A 15 -3.18 6.80 -17.95
C ALA A 15 -3.63 8.15 -18.50
N GLN A 16 -4.81 8.19 -19.15
CA GLN A 16 -5.34 9.37 -19.84
C GLN A 16 -6.26 10.21 -18.96
N ALA A 17 -6.90 9.62 -17.96
CA ALA A 17 -7.88 10.30 -17.13
C ALA A 17 -7.23 11.41 -16.28
N PRO A 18 -7.89 12.58 -16.14
CA PRO A 18 -7.42 13.62 -15.26
C PRO A 18 -7.48 13.18 -13.80
N LYS A 19 -6.56 13.65 -12.98
CA LYS A 19 -6.39 13.27 -11.58
C LYS A 19 -6.97 14.30 -10.64
N ALA A 20 -7.46 13.85 -9.49
CA ALA A 20 -7.80 14.73 -8.38
C ALA A 20 -6.55 15.49 -7.88
N PRO A 21 -6.74 16.68 -7.27
CA PRO A 21 -5.64 17.45 -6.68
C PRO A 21 -4.84 16.68 -5.63
N LEU A 22 -5.48 15.73 -4.94
CA LEU A 22 -4.85 14.83 -3.99
C LEU A 22 -5.23 13.39 -4.34
N THR A 23 -4.23 12.53 -4.53
CA THR A 23 -4.42 11.11 -4.83
C THR A 23 -3.64 10.27 -3.83
N ILE A 24 -4.34 9.43 -3.08
CA ILE A 24 -3.77 8.54 -2.06
C ILE A 24 -4.04 7.10 -2.46
N CYS A 25 -3.00 6.26 -2.47
CA CYS A 25 -3.14 4.82 -2.61
C CYS A 25 -2.81 4.13 -1.29
N VAL A 26 -3.56 3.09 -0.96
CA VAL A 26 -3.32 2.22 0.21
C VAL A 26 -3.18 0.80 -0.27
N THR A 27 -2.06 0.17 0.08
CA THR A 27 -1.77 -1.23 -0.26
C THR A 27 -1.18 -1.98 0.94
N GLY A 28 -0.99 -3.28 0.83
CA GLY A 28 -0.43 -4.13 1.89
C GLY A 28 -1.31 -5.35 2.15
N THR A 29 -0.80 -6.35 2.85
CA THR A 29 -1.47 -7.65 3.00
C THR A 29 -2.75 -7.55 3.81
N ASN A 30 -2.72 -6.89 4.97
CA ASN A 30 -3.88 -6.68 5.83
C ASN A 30 -4.07 -5.20 6.18
N GLY A 31 -5.30 -4.83 6.57
CA GLY A 31 -5.62 -3.48 7.03
C GLY A 31 -5.85 -2.44 5.93
N LYS A 32 -5.72 -2.78 4.65
CA LYS A 32 -5.95 -1.87 3.51
C LYS A 32 -7.29 -1.16 3.59
N THR A 33 -8.38 -1.92 3.70
CA THR A 33 -9.75 -1.41 3.73
C THR A 33 -9.99 -0.51 4.95
N THR A 34 -9.51 -0.92 6.12
CA THR A 34 -9.64 -0.12 7.35
C THR A 34 -8.88 1.20 7.20
N CYS A 35 -7.65 1.14 6.72
CA CYS A 35 -6.80 2.32 6.54
C CYS A 35 -7.37 3.27 5.49
N SER A 36 -7.77 2.77 4.32
CA SER A 36 -8.35 3.60 3.25
C SER A 36 -9.67 4.25 3.67
N ASN A 37 -10.51 3.53 4.42
CA ASN A 37 -11.75 4.07 4.97
C ASN A 37 -11.46 5.18 6.01
N LEU A 38 -10.52 4.95 6.93
CA LEU A 38 -10.14 5.94 7.92
C LEU A 38 -9.61 7.22 7.27
N ILE A 39 -8.73 7.10 6.28
CA ILE A 39 -8.21 8.24 5.53
C ILE A 39 -9.37 8.99 4.84
N THR A 40 -10.28 8.26 4.22
CA THR A 40 -11.45 8.86 3.55
C THR A 40 -12.31 9.62 4.55
N ASP A 41 -12.64 9.00 5.70
CA ASP A 41 -13.49 9.62 6.73
C ASP A 41 -12.85 10.89 7.32
N VAL A 42 -11.53 10.89 7.52
CA VAL A 42 -10.79 12.07 8.01
C VAL A 42 -10.85 13.21 7.00
N LEU A 43 -10.61 12.92 5.72
CA LEU A 43 -10.66 13.93 4.66
C LEU A 43 -12.08 14.49 4.46
N GLU A 44 -13.10 13.64 4.54
CA GLU A 44 -14.50 14.07 4.46
C GLU A 44 -14.89 14.96 5.65
N LYS A 45 -14.45 14.62 6.87
CA LYS A 45 -14.65 15.45 8.06
C LYS A 45 -13.91 16.79 8.00
N ASP A 46 -12.79 16.85 7.28
CA ASP A 46 -12.06 18.09 6.95
C ASP A 46 -12.76 18.93 5.86
N GLY A 47 -13.94 18.51 5.42
CA GLY A 47 -14.77 19.22 4.44
C GLY A 47 -14.38 18.98 2.99
N ARG A 48 -13.51 18.01 2.69
CA ARG A 48 -13.10 17.67 1.33
C ARG A 48 -14.12 16.75 0.66
N ARG A 49 -14.30 16.96 -0.63
CA ARG A 49 -15.06 16.03 -1.47
C ARG A 49 -14.15 14.88 -1.86
N VAL A 50 -14.41 13.70 -1.36
CA VAL A 50 -13.57 12.51 -1.57
C VAL A 50 -14.33 11.45 -2.36
N VAL A 51 -13.63 10.75 -3.24
CA VAL A 51 -14.11 9.52 -3.86
C VAL A 51 -13.13 8.38 -3.53
N SER A 52 -13.68 7.26 -3.07
CA SER A 52 -12.91 6.06 -2.76
C SER A 52 -13.57 4.80 -3.31
N ASN A 53 -12.80 3.73 -3.50
CA ASN A 53 -13.34 2.43 -3.90
C ASN A 53 -13.78 1.57 -2.70
N ARG A 54 -14.34 2.22 -1.67
CA ARG A 54 -14.80 1.62 -0.40
C ARG A 54 -15.75 0.43 -0.59
N THR A 55 -16.62 0.50 -1.59
CA THR A 55 -17.60 -0.55 -1.93
C THR A 55 -17.24 -1.33 -3.18
N GLY A 56 -16.09 -1.06 -3.76
CA GLY A 56 -15.67 -1.59 -5.05
C GLY A 56 -14.49 -2.55 -4.95
N SER A 57 -14.01 -2.92 -6.13
CA SER A 57 -12.85 -3.79 -6.27
C SER A 57 -11.55 -2.98 -6.15
N ASN A 58 -10.53 -3.57 -5.54
CA ASN A 58 -9.18 -3.02 -5.37
C ASN A 58 -8.23 -3.37 -6.53
N ILE A 59 -8.77 -3.87 -7.64
CA ILE A 59 -8.06 -4.13 -8.89
C ILE A 59 -8.40 -3.09 -9.96
N VAL A 60 -7.76 -3.18 -11.12
CA VAL A 60 -7.85 -2.17 -12.20
C VAL A 60 -9.27 -1.70 -12.50
N PRO A 61 -10.30 -2.57 -12.72
CA PRO A 61 -11.65 -2.10 -13.00
C PRO A 61 -12.31 -1.31 -11.86
N GLY A 62 -11.99 -1.65 -10.61
CA GLY A 62 -12.48 -0.92 -9.43
C GLY A 62 -11.86 0.47 -9.33
N CYS A 63 -10.53 0.56 -9.47
CA CYS A 63 -9.83 1.84 -9.51
C CYS A 63 -10.30 2.72 -10.68
N THR A 64 -10.53 2.12 -11.86
CA THR A 64 -11.12 2.83 -13.01
C THR A 64 -12.51 3.38 -12.71
N THR A 65 -13.35 2.61 -12.03
CA THR A 65 -14.67 3.08 -11.57
C THR A 65 -14.53 4.27 -10.63
N ASN A 66 -13.57 4.22 -9.72
CA ASN A 66 -13.27 5.31 -8.79
C ASN A 66 -12.86 6.59 -9.53
N VAL A 67 -11.99 6.48 -10.53
CA VAL A 67 -11.61 7.62 -11.37
C VAL A 67 -12.85 8.18 -12.10
N ILE A 68 -13.67 7.35 -12.71
CA ILE A 68 -14.91 7.81 -13.39
C ILE A 68 -15.81 8.58 -12.41
N ASN A 69 -15.98 8.07 -11.19
CA ASN A 69 -16.78 8.71 -10.16
C ASN A 69 -16.18 10.04 -9.67
N SER A 70 -14.90 10.29 -9.89
CA SER A 70 -14.23 11.55 -9.54
C SER A 70 -14.42 12.64 -10.60
N LEU A 71 -15.02 12.31 -11.76
CA LEU A 71 -15.19 13.20 -12.89
C LEU A 71 -16.65 13.65 -13.06
N THR A 72 -16.81 14.82 -13.68
CA THR A 72 -18.10 15.27 -14.22
C THR A 72 -18.38 14.52 -15.53
N PHE A 73 -19.60 14.62 -16.03
CA PHE A 73 -19.97 14.09 -17.34
C PHE A 73 -19.12 14.67 -18.50
N THR A 74 -18.60 15.88 -18.34
CA THR A 74 -17.71 16.53 -19.31
C THR A 74 -16.23 16.17 -19.11
N GLY A 75 -15.92 15.22 -18.22
CA GLY A 75 -14.55 14.75 -17.96
C GLY A 75 -13.71 15.65 -17.05
N LYS A 76 -14.28 16.69 -16.43
CA LYS A 76 -13.56 17.56 -15.46
C LYS A 76 -13.59 16.93 -14.08
N VAL A 77 -12.48 17.06 -13.34
CA VAL A 77 -12.40 16.63 -11.93
C VAL A 77 -13.38 17.42 -11.07
N ARG A 78 -14.17 16.72 -10.24
CA ARG A 78 -15.19 17.32 -9.35
C ARG A 78 -14.95 17.10 -7.88
N VAL A 79 -13.84 16.45 -7.52
CA VAL A 79 -13.48 16.10 -6.15
C VAL A 79 -12.14 16.72 -5.76
N ASP A 80 -11.90 16.83 -4.46
CA ASP A 80 -10.67 17.40 -3.92
C ASP A 80 -9.62 16.31 -3.67
N ALA A 81 -10.09 15.06 -3.43
CA ALA A 81 -9.23 13.91 -3.24
C ALA A 81 -9.82 12.61 -3.80
N THR A 82 -8.93 11.68 -4.15
CA THR A 82 -9.26 10.28 -4.40
C THR A 82 -8.43 9.38 -3.49
N VAL A 83 -9.08 8.38 -2.90
CA VAL A 83 -8.43 7.35 -2.09
C VAL A 83 -8.66 5.99 -2.75
N PHE A 84 -7.57 5.31 -3.09
CA PHE A 84 -7.61 4.00 -3.72
C PHE A 84 -7.11 2.93 -2.74
N GLU A 85 -7.95 1.96 -2.42
CA GLU A 85 -7.46 0.66 -1.98
C GLU A 85 -6.93 -0.09 -3.19
N VAL A 86 -5.69 -0.56 -3.15
CA VAL A 86 -5.01 -1.22 -4.27
C VAL A 86 -4.52 -2.60 -3.82
N ASP A 87 -4.92 -3.63 -4.56
CA ASP A 87 -4.37 -4.98 -4.40
C ASP A 87 -2.88 -4.98 -4.71
N GLU A 88 -2.08 -5.70 -3.93
CA GLU A 88 -0.63 -5.70 -4.01
C GLU A 88 -0.12 -6.13 -5.39
N ARG A 89 -0.73 -7.14 -5.99
CA ARG A 89 -0.37 -7.63 -7.32
C ARG A 89 -0.84 -6.69 -8.43
N ALA A 90 -2.00 -6.05 -8.22
CA ALA A 90 -2.54 -5.07 -9.15
C ALA A 90 -1.76 -3.74 -9.12
N SER A 91 -0.95 -3.50 -8.11
CA SER A 91 -0.11 -2.30 -7.95
C SER A 91 0.70 -1.99 -9.22
N ARG A 92 1.27 -3.00 -9.88
CA ARG A 92 2.01 -2.85 -11.14
C ARG A 92 1.19 -2.29 -12.31
N LEU A 93 -0.13 -2.49 -12.27
CA LEU A 93 -1.08 -2.06 -13.31
C LEU A 93 -1.83 -0.78 -12.93
N ILE A 94 -1.64 -0.26 -11.72
CA ILE A 94 -2.37 0.88 -11.20
C ILE A 94 -1.43 2.03 -10.86
N LEU A 95 -0.42 1.80 -10.03
CA LEU A 95 0.46 2.86 -9.50
C LEU A 95 1.17 3.69 -10.59
N PRO A 96 1.72 3.09 -11.69
CA PRO A 96 2.39 3.87 -12.73
C PRO A 96 1.46 4.85 -13.45
N TYR A 97 0.17 4.53 -13.49
CA TYR A 97 -0.82 5.32 -14.21
C TYR A 97 -1.56 6.30 -13.30
N VAL A 98 -1.97 5.84 -12.13
CA VAL A 98 -2.62 6.68 -11.12
C VAL A 98 -1.64 7.70 -10.54
N LYS A 99 -0.34 7.37 -10.42
CA LYS A 99 0.76 8.22 -9.90
C LYS A 99 0.33 8.93 -8.61
N PRO A 100 0.16 8.21 -7.50
CA PRO A 100 -0.35 8.80 -6.27
C PRO A 100 0.63 9.84 -5.71
N ASP A 101 0.10 10.84 -5.01
CA ASP A 101 0.89 11.76 -4.19
C ASP A 101 1.41 11.07 -2.93
N TYR A 102 0.59 10.15 -2.38
CA TYR A 102 0.95 9.33 -1.22
C TYR A 102 0.63 7.86 -1.47
N LEU A 103 1.59 7.00 -1.15
CA LEU A 103 1.38 5.56 -1.05
C LEU A 103 1.52 5.12 0.41
N VAL A 104 0.44 4.60 0.99
CA VAL A 104 0.44 4.02 2.33
C VAL A 104 0.58 2.51 2.21
N VAL A 105 1.57 1.94 2.89
CA VAL A 105 1.79 0.49 2.94
C VAL A 105 1.54 0.00 4.36
N THR A 106 0.51 -0.82 4.53
CA THR A 106 0.07 -1.28 5.85
C THR A 106 0.94 -2.39 6.42
N GLY A 107 1.58 -3.17 5.57
CA GLY A 107 2.49 -4.25 5.90
C GLY A 107 2.51 -5.30 4.80
N LEU A 108 3.67 -5.94 4.59
CA LEU A 108 3.89 -6.92 3.53
C LEU A 108 4.38 -8.24 4.15
N PHE A 109 3.46 -9.08 4.57
CA PHE A 109 3.80 -10.37 5.15
C PHE A 109 3.08 -11.52 4.44
N ARG A 110 3.47 -12.73 4.78
CA ARG A 110 2.89 -13.93 4.19
C ARG A 110 1.41 -14.04 4.53
N ASP A 111 0.55 -13.91 3.54
CA ASP A 111 -0.83 -14.35 3.60
C ASP A 111 -0.92 -15.85 3.20
N SER A 112 -2.09 -16.43 3.20
CA SER A 112 -2.25 -17.85 2.90
C SER A 112 -1.55 -18.25 1.59
N LEU A 113 -0.83 -19.37 1.58
CA LEU A 113 -0.09 -19.94 0.44
C LEU A 113 -0.89 -20.05 -0.87
N LYS A 114 -2.22 -20.01 -0.80
CA LYS A 114 -3.11 -20.11 -1.97
C LYS A 114 -3.37 -18.76 -2.66
N ARG A 115 -3.17 -17.62 -1.98
CA ARG A 115 -3.55 -16.31 -2.51
C ARG A 115 -2.38 -15.44 -2.90
N ASN A 116 -1.27 -15.49 -2.18
CA ASN A 116 -0.19 -14.54 -2.35
C ASN A 116 1.10 -15.20 -2.81
N ALA A 117 1.73 -14.52 -3.77
CA ALA A 117 3.11 -14.71 -4.10
C ALA A 117 4.00 -14.48 -2.86
N HIS A 118 5.23 -14.98 -2.92
CA HIS A 118 6.24 -14.74 -1.89
C HIS A 118 6.33 -13.23 -1.55
N PRO A 119 6.51 -12.83 -0.28
CA PRO A 119 6.63 -11.42 0.12
C PRO A 119 7.64 -10.64 -0.73
N ASP A 120 8.77 -11.26 -1.12
CA ASP A 120 9.78 -10.62 -1.97
C ASP A 120 9.24 -10.24 -3.35
N TYR A 121 8.35 -11.04 -3.94
CA TYR A 121 7.71 -10.69 -5.20
C TYR A 121 6.79 -9.48 -5.02
N ILE A 122 5.98 -9.45 -3.97
CA ILE A 122 5.11 -8.32 -3.67
C ILE A 122 5.93 -7.07 -3.39
N PHE A 123 7.01 -7.21 -2.61
CA PHE A 123 7.97 -6.14 -2.37
C PHE A 123 8.50 -5.58 -3.70
N SER A 124 9.03 -6.45 -4.57
CA SER A 124 9.59 -6.02 -5.85
C SER A 124 8.56 -5.35 -6.76
N VAL A 125 7.31 -5.81 -6.75
CA VAL A 125 6.21 -5.18 -7.50
C VAL A 125 5.98 -3.76 -7.00
N ILE A 126 5.81 -3.56 -5.70
CA ILE A 126 5.54 -2.23 -5.15
C ILE A 126 6.74 -1.32 -5.33
N ASP A 127 7.94 -1.82 -5.03
CA ASP A 127 9.19 -1.05 -5.12
C ASP A 127 9.47 -0.57 -6.55
N THR A 128 9.25 -1.44 -7.54
CA THR A 128 9.49 -1.14 -8.96
C THR A 128 8.44 -0.21 -9.55
N TYR A 129 7.17 -0.45 -9.24
CA TYR A 129 6.05 0.22 -9.93
C TYR A 129 5.48 1.44 -9.19
N CYS A 130 5.87 1.67 -7.93
CA CYS A 130 5.55 2.92 -7.26
C CYS A 130 6.39 4.05 -7.84
N PRO A 131 5.78 5.13 -8.34
CA PRO A 131 6.52 6.28 -8.88
C PRO A 131 7.41 6.93 -7.80
N ASP A 132 8.61 7.35 -8.18
CA ASP A 132 9.55 8.01 -7.25
C ASP A 132 9.03 9.37 -6.75
N SER A 133 8.08 9.97 -7.46
CA SER A 133 7.40 11.19 -7.03
C SER A 133 6.45 10.99 -5.86
N ALA A 134 6.05 9.74 -5.57
CA ALA A 134 5.14 9.44 -4.47
C ALA A 134 5.85 9.55 -3.12
N LYS A 135 5.20 10.19 -2.15
CA LYS A 135 5.61 10.13 -0.75
C LYS A 135 5.12 8.82 -0.14
N VAL A 136 6.04 8.00 0.39
CA VAL A 136 5.70 6.65 0.86
C VAL A 136 5.56 6.65 2.38
N ILE A 137 4.42 6.16 2.88
CA ILE A 137 4.10 6.07 4.31
C ILE A 137 4.13 4.58 4.68
N LEU A 138 5.12 4.19 5.47
CA LEU A 138 5.50 2.79 5.70
C LEU A 138 5.28 2.37 7.16
N ASN A 139 4.88 1.13 7.36
CA ASN A 139 4.82 0.53 8.68
C ASN A 139 6.24 0.21 9.17
N ALA A 140 6.69 0.90 10.22
CA ALA A 140 8.00 0.70 10.83
C ALA A 140 8.08 -0.61 11.65
N ASP A 141 6.95 -1.11 12.11
CA ASP A 141 6.87 -2.36 12.89
C ASP A 141 6.89 -3.61 12.00
N GLU A 142 7.10 -3.45 10.67
CA GLU A 142 7.17 -4.57 9.74
C GLU A 142 8.35 -4.37 8.77
N LEU A 143 9.31 -5.32 8.84
CA LEU A 143 10.61 -5.19 8.17
C LEU A 143 10.48 -5.01 6.65
N CYS A 144 9.64 -5.81 5.99
CA CYS A 144 9.54 -5.79 4.54
C CYS A 144 9.02 -4.45 4.03
N SER A 145 7.91 -3.94 4.59
CA SER A 145 7.38 -2.64 4.19
C SER A 145 8.34 -1.50 4.50
N SER A 146 9.04 -1.56 5.64
CA SER A 146 10.00 -0.52 6.04
C SER A 146 11.19 -0.37 5.09
N MET A 147 11.47 -1.38 4.29
CA MET A 147 12.57 -1.38 3.32
C MET A 147 12.21 -0.82 1.94
N LEU A 148 10.92 -0.59 1.65
CA LEU A 148 10.47 -0.08 0.36
C LEU A 148 11.02 1.31 0.05
N LYS A 149 11.25 1.56 -1.26
CA LYS A 149 11.54 2.88 -1.82
C LYS A 149 12.62 3.65 -1.06
N LYS A 150 13.78 3.04 -0.84
CA LYS A 150 14.89 3.59 -0.03
C LYS A 150 15.34 4.98 -0.49
N ASP A 151 15.24 5.27 -1.78
CA ASP A 151 15.70 6.52 -2.38
C ASP A 151 14.59 7.58 -2.52
N SER A 152 13.37 7.27 -2.06
CA SER A 152 12.21 8.18 -2.11
C SER A 152 11.97 8.87 -0.77
N TYR A 153 11.08 9.87 -0.76
CA TYR A 153 10.63 10.48 0.50
C TYR A 153 9.77 9.49 1.28
N ARG A 154 10.23 9.10 2.46
CA ARG A 154 9.60 8.10 3.32
C ARG A 154 9.19 8.69 4.66
N VAL A 155 8.00 8.34 5.11
CA VAL A 155 7.49 8.61 6.46
C VAL A 155 7.15 7.27 7.09
N PHE A 156 7.46 7.12 8.37
CA PHE A 156 7.22 5.88 9.09
C PHE A 156 6.16 6.06 10.16
N TYR A 157 5.31 5.06 10.33
CA TYR A 157 4.37 4.94 11.43
C TYR A 157 4.50 3.56 12.08
N GLY A 158 4.14 3.45 13.33
CA GLY A 158 4.17 2.20 14.07
C GLY A 158 3.69 2.40 15.51
N ILE A 159 3.47 1.30 16.21
CA ILE A 159 3.09 1.29 17.63
C ILE A 159 4.34 1.28 18.52
N GLY A 160 5.44 0.72 18.00
CA GLY A 160 6.67 0.50 18.75
C GLY A 160 6.56 -0.60 19.82
N LYS A 161 7.57 -0.69 20.65
CA LYS A 161 7.68 -1.72 21.69
C LYS A 161 6.58 -1.61 22.75
N GLN A 162 5.99 -2.75 23.09
CA GLN A 162 4.99 -2.89 24.14
C GLN A 162 5.54 -3.74 25.31
N PRO A 163 4.97 -3.63 26.53
CA PRO A 163 5.45 -4.36 27.71
C PRO A 163 5.57 -5.88 27.56
N ASP A 164 4.64 -6.48 26.80
CA ASP A 164 4.56 -7.93 26.61
C ASP A 164 5.36 -8.44 25.41
N ASP A 165 6.01 -7.56 24.66
CA ASP A 165 6.80 -7.95 23.49
C ASP A 165 8.05 -8.74 23.89
N LYS A 166 8.41 -9.70 23.03
CA LYS A 166 9.58 -10.57 23.21
C LYS A 166 10.71 -10.14 22.27
N THR A 167 11.91 -10.63 22.54
CA THR A 167 13.09 -10.40 21.68
C THR A 167 13.46 -11.62 20.85
N GLU A 168 12.87 -12.77 21.15
CA GLU A 168 13.13 -14.02 20.45
C GLU A 168 11.86 -14.55 19.80
N PRO A 169 11.94 -15.17 18.61
CA PRO A 169 10.81 -15.82 17.97
C PRO A 169 10.26 -16.93 18.85
N TYR A 170 8.97 -16.90 19.10
CA TYR A 170 8.25 -17.90 19.92
C TYR A 170 7.23 -18.72 19.12
N ASN A 171 7.02 -18.37 17.87
CA ASN A 171 6.19 -19.11 16.94
C ASN A 171 7.03 -20.03 16.04
N LEU A 172 6.46 -21.15 15.60
CA LEU A 172 7.08 -22.06 14.63
C LEU A 172 7.42 -21.38 13.31
N ILE A 173 6.65 -20.34 12.94
CA ILE A 173 6.86 -19.56 11.74
C ILE A 173 7.44 -18.22 12.17
N ALA A 174 8.65 -17.91 11.71
CA ALA A 174 9.25 -16.60 11.81
C ALA A 174 9.56 -16.13 10.39
N ASP A 175 8.88 -15.09 9.93
CA ASP A 175 8.93 -14.68 8.53
C ASP A 175 10.29 -14.08 8.17
N TYR A 176 10.91 -13.34 9.07
CA TYR A 176 12.19 -12.69 8.83
C TYR A 176 13.20 -13.06 9.91
N GLN A 177 14.01 -14.06 9.63
CA GLN A 177 15.12 -14.46 10.50
C GLN A 177 16.47 -13.99 9.98
N ILE A 178 16.55 -13.73 8.69
CA ILE A 178 17.79 -13.47 7.95
C ILE A 178 17.70 -12.10 7.29
N CYS A 179 18.76 -11.34 7.35
CA CYS A 179 18.87 -10.05 6.69
C CYS A 179 18.79 -10.23 5.17
N PRO A 180 17.85 -9.56 4.48
CA PRO A 180 17.70 -9.70 3.04
C PRO A 180 18.88 -9.10 2.26
N ASN A 181 19.71 -8.24 2.87
CA ASN A 181 20.86 -7.63 2.20
C ASN A 181 22.14 -8.48 2.28
N CYS A 182 22.40 -9.12 3.43
CA CYS A 182 23.71 -9.78 3.66
C CYS A 182 23.61 -11.22 4.16
N GLY A 183 22.40 -11.77 4.37
CA GLY A 183 22.18 -13.13 4.84
C GLY A 183 22.51 -13.37 6.34
N GLU A 184 22.88 -12.34 7.11
CA GLU A 184 23.18 -12.48 8.52
C GLU A 184 21.92 -12.64 9.36
N LYS A 185 21.99 -13.34 10.48
CA LYS A 185 20.87 -13.52 11.40
C LYS A 185 20.45 -12.18 12.00
N LEU A 186 19.16 -11.84 11.91
CA LEU A 186 18.61 -10.62 12.48
C LEU A 186 18.51 -10.70 14.00
N LYS A 187 18.67 -9.56 14.65
CA LYS A 187 18.39 -9.35 16.07
C LYS A 187 17.15 -8.49 16.21
N TYR A 188 16.27 -8.83 17.15
CA TYR A 188 15.05 -8.10 17.41
C TYR A 188 15.17 -7.29 18.71
N ASN A 189 14.86 -6.01 18.63
CA ASN A 189 14.63 -5.17 19.80
C ASN A 189 13.30 -5.49 20.46
N TYR A 190 12.31 -5.84 19.64
CA TYR A 190 11.04 -6.45 20.04
C TYR A 190 10.44 -7.23 18.89
N LEU A 191 9.64 -8.24 19.22
CA LEU A 191 8.93 -9.08 18.26
C LEU A 191 7.55 -9.44 18.83
N ARG A 192 6.53 -9.25 17.98
CA ARG A 192 5.13 -9.55 18.25
C ARG A 192 4.59 -10.42 17.14
N TYR A 193 3.94 -11.49 17.50
CA TYR A 193 3.53 -12.53 16.57
C TYR A 193 4.76 -13.13 15.85
N HIS A 194 4.86 -13.06 14.55
CA HIS A 194 5.96 -13.61 13.74
C HIS A 194 6.50 -12.64 12.68
N HIS A 195 5.89 -11.47 12.52
CA HIS A 195 6.22 -10.51 11.46
C HIS A 195 6.21 -9.05 11.93
N ILE A 196 5.66 -8.75 13.10
CA ILE A 196 5.65 -7.41 13.68
C ILE A 196 6.80 -7.27 14.65
N GLY A 197 7.67 -6.32 14.42
CA GLY A 197 8.81 -6.09 15.30
C GLY A 197 9.85 -5.15 14.72
N ASP A 198 10.77 -4.74 15.55
CA ASP A 198 11.93 -3.95 15.18
C ASP A 198 13.15 -4.87 15.06
N ALA A 199 13.54 -5.13 13.82
CA ALA A 199 14.65 -5.99 13.48
C ALA A 199 15.87 -5.18 13.03
N ALA A 200 17.04 -5.51 13.58
CA ALA A 200 18.31 -4.92 13.19
C ALA A 200 19.29 -5.99 12.69
N CYS A 201 19.98 -5.68 11.61
CA CYS A 201 21.09 -6.51 11.16
C CYS A 201 22.38 -6.12 11.91
N PRO A 202 23.04 -7.07 12.61
CA PRO A 202 24.28 -6.76 13.32
C PRO A 202 25.48 -6.51 12.41
N LYS A 203 25.37 -6.83 11.11
CA LYS A 203 26.46 -6.74 10.14
C LYS A 203 26.33 -5.56 9.18
N CYS A 204 25.16 -5.17 8.77
CA CYS A 204 24.92 -4.08 7.83
C CYS A 204 23.80 -3.13 8.28
#